data_42b206eaf1b6651b64d48bc646f71037
#
_entry.id   42b206eaf1b6651b64d48bc646f71037
#
_cell.length_a   1.000
_cell.length_b   1.000
_cell.length_c   1.000
_cell.angle_alpha   90.00
_cell.angle_beta   90.00
_cell.angle_gamma   90.00
#
_symmetry.space_group_name_H-M   'P 1'
#
loop_
_entity.id
_entity.type
_entity.pdbx_description
1 polymer ?
#
loop_
_entity_poly.entity_id
_entity_poly.type
_entity_poly.pdbx_seq_one_letter_code
_entity_poly.pdbx_strand_id
1 'polypeptide(L)'
;INEQYFSPYTWRILMSLNHKELYDQTKRVQVKFSDKSLISHKGFKTVPVLEDRNIWTGESLKIAKYLEEAYPDKPSLFGGKENMELTSIINHILDPKILGILARIIVSDVYKVLQPDDKDFFRETREKMLNKKIEEIELESEKYIPILQKELNPFRKILKDNDFFSGNKPMYCDYLLFGFFMWARNTSPKQLLDKNDVLWS
;
A
#
# COMPACT_ATOMS: atom_id res chain seq x y z
N ILE A 1 9.23 -0.67 19.94
CA ILE A 1 7.81 -0.62 19.56
C ILE A 1 7.76 -1.09 18.11
N ASN A 2 7.22 -2.27 17.86
CA ASN A 2 6.99 -2.73 16.47
C ASN A 2 5.87 -1.86 15.89
N GLU A 3 6.24 -0.89 15.06
CA GLU A 3 5.28 -0.08 14.31
C GLU A 3 4.63 -0.99 13.26
N GLN A 4 3.36 -1.39 13.49
CA GLN A 4 2.58 -2.15 12.52
C GLN A 4 1.80 -1.20 11.63
N TYR A 5 2.08 -1.23 10.33
CA TYR A 5 1.34 -0.46 9.33
C TYR A 5 0.38 -1.36 8.57
N PHE A 6 -0.93 -1.14 8.77
CA PHE A 6 -2.02 -1.94 8.19
C PHE A 6 -2.52 -1.43 6.83
N SER A 7 -1.89 -0.40 6.26
CA SER A 7 -2.30 0.18 5.00
C SER A 7 -1.23 0.01 3.93
N PRO A 8 -1.54 -0.60 2.78
CA PRO A 8 -0.62 -0.68 1.65
C PRO A 8 -0.23 0.70 1.13
N TYR A 9 -1.15 1.65 1.19
CA TYR A 9 -0.94 3.03 0.77
C TYR A 9 0.01 3.79 1.70
N THR A 10 0.00 3.49 3.00
CA THR A 10 0.98 4.05 3.95
C THR A 10 2.39 3.58 3.61
N TRP A 11 2.57 2.30 3.28
CA TRP A 11 3.86 1.77 2.87
C TRP A 11 4.44 2.49 1.64
N ARG A 12 3.60 2.83 0.65
CA ARG A 12 4.03 3.63 -0.51
C ARG A 12 4.63 4.96 -0.11
N ILE A 13 4.04 5.62 0.89
CA ILE A 13 4.53 6.92 1.35
C ILE A 13 5.77 6.78 2.22
N LEU A 14 5.87 5.76 3.06
CA LEU A 14 7.10 5.48 3.81
C LEU A 14 8.28 5.28 2.84
N MET A 15 8.09 4.51 1.77
CA MET A 15 9.11 4.33 0.73
C MET A 15 9.41 5.62 -0.01
N SER A 16 8.38 6.42 -0.34
CA SER A 16 8.56 7.72 -1.00
C SER A 16 9.35 8.71 -0.13
N LEU A 17 9.06 8.76 1.16
CA LEU A 17 9.79 9.59 2.12
C LEU A 17 11.26 9.15 2.25
N ASN A 18 11.51 7.84 2.29
CA ASN A 18 12.86 7.31 2.32
C ASN A 18 13.61 7.64 1.02
N HIS A 19 12.99 7.45 -0.14
CA HIS A 19 13.55 7.78 -1.45
C HIS A 19 13.91 9.27 -1.56
N LYS A 20 13.05 10.14 -1.06
CA LYS A 20 13.26 11.59 -0.99
C LYS A 20 14.21 12.02 0.16
N GLU A 21 14.78 11.09 0.93
CA GLU A 21 15.61 11.39 2.10
C GLU A 21 14.90 12.29 3.15
N LEU A 22 13.58 12.11 3.28
CA LEU A 22 12.73 12.87 4.20
C LEU A 22 12.24 12.02 5.39
N TYR A 23 12.53 10.72 5.39
CA TYR A 23 11.96 9.77 6.35
C TYR A 23 12.29 10.13 7.80
N ASP A 24 13.55 10.43 8.10
CA ASP A 24 14.02 10.75 9.47
C ASP A 24 13.54 12.11 9.96
N GLN A 25 13.18 13.01 9.05
CA GLN A 25 12.64 14.34 9.35
C GLN A 25 11.11 14.30 9.55
N THR A 26 10.46 13.17 9.25
CA THR A 26 9.00 13.04 9.28
C THR A 26 8.55 12.38 10.59
N LYS A 27 7.70 13.08 11.35
CA LYS A 27 7.02 12.50 12.50
C LYS A 27 5.87 11.61 12.01
N ARG A 28 5.85 10.36 12.42
CA ARG A 28 4.80 9.39 12.11
C ARG A 28 3.79 9.33 13.24
N VAL A 29 2.51 9.43 12.90
CA VAL A 29 1.40 9.38 13.86
C VAL A 29 0.45 8.27 13.45
N GLN A 30 0.16 7.35 14.35
CA GLN A 30 -0.79 6.26 14.10
C GLN A 30 -2.23 6.74 14.22
N VAL A 31 -3.07 6.30 13.30
CA VAL A 31 -4.52 6.56 13.27
C VAL A 31 -5.24 5.23 13.42
N LYS A 32 -6.11 5.09 14.40
CA LYS A 32 -6.93 3.88 14.62
C LYS A 32 -7.94 3.68 13.49
N PHE A 33 -8.37 2.45 13.26
CA PHE A 33 -9.47 2.16 12.33
C PHE A 33 -10.79 2.77 12.83
N SER A 34 -11.05 2.66 14.12
CA SER A 34 -12.26 3.12 14.78
C SER A 34 -12.28 4.63 15.07
N ASP A 35 -11.12 5.27 15.18
CA ASP A 35 -11.00 6.70 15.48
C ASP A 35 -10.17 7.43 14.43
N LYS A 36 -10.84 8.28 13.66
CA LYS A 36 -10.26 9.13 12.61
C LYS A 36 -10.16 10.62 13.02
N SER A 37 -10.37 10.96 14.29
CA SER A 37 -10.39 12.34 14.78
C SER A 37 -9.15 13.15 14.37
N LEU A 38 -7.96 12.51 14.36
CA LEU A 38 -6.70 13.14 13.96
C LEU A 38 -6.69 13.66 12.51
N ILE A 39 -7.51 13.12 11.63
CA ILE A 39 -7.53 13.49 10.20
C ILE A 39 -8.90 13.98 9.72
N SER A 40 -9.99 13.60 10.39
CA SER A 40 -11.36 13.92 9.95
C SER A 40 -11.68 15.42 10.05
N HIS A 41 -11.08 16.13 11.00
CA HIS A 41 -11.24 17.59 11.13
C HIS A 41 -10.65 18.37 9.93
N LYS A 42 -9.81 17.71 9.12
CA LYS A 42 -9.27 18.23 7.85
C LYS A 42 -9.99 17.63 6.63
N GLY A 43 -11.09 16.90 6.83
CA GLY A 43 -11.90 16.32 5.76
C GLY A 43 -11.42 14.96 5.25
N PHE A 44 -10.36 14.36 5.83
CA PHE A 44 -9.85 13.07 5.40
C PHE A 44 -10.54 11.90 6.12
N LYS A 45 -10.79 10.82 5.38
CA LYS A 45 -11.47 9.61 5.88
C LYS A 45 -10.55 8.39 5.94
N THR A 46 -9.42 8.44 5.26
CA THR A 46 -8.49 7.32 5.10
C THR A 46 -7.05 7.77 5.28
N VAL A 47 -6.16 6.83 5.59
CA VAL A 47 -4.72 7.03 5.62
C VAL A 47 -4.08 6.49 4.33
N PRO A 48 -2.93 7.01 3.91
CA PRO A 48 -2.10 8.03 4.55
C PRO A 48 -2.61 9.46 4.36
N VAL A 49 -2.27 10.31 5.31
CA VAL A 49 -2.39 11.77 5.21
C VAL A 49 -1.05 12.37 5.59
N LEU A 50 -0.56 13.29 4.78
CA LEU A 50 0.65 14.06 5.03
C LEU A 50 0.27 15.49 5.43
N GLU A 51 0.91 15.99 6.49
CA GLU A 51 0.96 17.42 6.80
C GLU A 51 2.40 17.90 6.58
N ASP A 52 2.56 18.90 5.72
CA ASP A 52 3.83 19.57 5.48
C ASP A 52 3.60 21.06 5.27
N ARG A 53 4.30 21.93 6.02
CA ARG A 53 4.20 23.39 5.91
C ARG A 53 2.75 23.91 5.99
N ASN A 54 1.93 23.32 6.87
CA ASN A 54 0.48 23.55 7.02
C ASN A 54 -0.38 23.14 5.81
N ILE A 55 0.19 22.44 4.83
CA ILE A 55 -0.54 21.83 3.72
C ILE A 55 -0.87 20.38 4.10
N TRP A 56 -2.16 20.03 3.99
CA TRP A 56 -2.66 18.69 4.27
C TRP A 56 -3.02 17.98 2.99
N THR A 57 -2.40 16.84 2.73
CA THR A 57 -2.61 16.05 1.51
C THR A 57 -2.94 14.61 1.87
N GLY A 58 -4.05 14.09 1.35
CA GLY A 58 -4.44 12.68 1.44
C GLY A 58 -4.23 11.96 0.12
N GLU A 59 -4.47 10.63 0.12
CA GLU A 59 -4.27 9.72 -1.02
C GLU A 59 -2.79 9.59 -1.44
N SER A 60 -2.28 8.36 -1.42
CA SER A 60 -0.84 8.11 -1.59
C SER A 60 -0.26 8.66 -2.89
N LEU A 61 -1.00 8.58 -4.01
CA LEU A 61 -0.51 9.15 -5.28
C LEU A 61 -0.45 10.68 -5.24
N LYS A 62 -1.44 11.34 -4.62
CA LYS A 62 -1.41 12.81 -4.47
C LYS A 62 -0.28 13.25 -3.54
N ILE A 63 -0.04 12.50 -2.46
CA ILE A 63 1.09 12.76 -1.56
C ILE A 63 2.42 12.60 -2.31
N ALA A 64 2.59 11.55 -3.12
CA ALA A 64 3.81 11.35 -3.90
C ALA A 64 4.04 12.48 -4.93
N LYS A 65 2.98 12.93 -5.62
CA LYS A 65 3.05 14.08 -6.53
C LYS A 65 3.42 15.37 -5.78
N TYR A 66 2.81 15.60 -4.61
CA TYR A 66 3.16 16.73 -3.74
C TYR A 66 4.65 16.70 -3.34
N LEU A 67 5.15 15.56 -2.89
CA LEU A 67 6.56 15.40 -2.52
C LEU A 67 7.49 15.66 -3.70
N GLU A 68 7.10 15.28 -4.91
CA GLU A 68 7.87 15.55 -6.12
C GLU A 68 8.00 17.05 -6.40
N GLU A 69 6.89 17.77 -6.27
CA GLU A 69 6.82 19.22 -6.54
C GLU A 69 7.45 20.05 -5.41
N ALA A 70 7.20 19.67 -4.14
CA ALA A 70 7.64 20.43 -2.98
C ALA A 70 9.15 20.26 -2.68
N TYR A 71 9.76 19.18 -3.17
CA TYR A 71 11.16 18.84 -2.92
C TYR A 71 11.88 18.48 -4.24
N PRO A 72 12.01 19.43 -5.18
CA PRO A 72 12.59 19.17 -6.50
C PRO A 72 14.10 18.86 -6.44
N ASP A 73 14.80 19.33 -5.40
CA ASP A 73 16.23 19.09 -5.18
C ASP A 73 16.54 17.69 -4.61
N LYS A 74 15.52 16.94 -4.23
CA LYS A 74 15.63 15.56 -3.72
C LYS A 74 15.46 14.54 -4.86
N PRO A 75 15.91 13.28 -4.68
CA PRO A 75 15.75 12.25 -5.71
C PRO A 75 14.31 12.15 -6.22
N SER A 76 14.14 12.08 -7.54
CA SER A 76 12.82 12.08 -8.18
C SER A 76 12.10 10.76 -7.97
N LEU A 77 10.81 10.82 -7.58
CA LEU A 77 9.93 9.66 -7.44
C LEU A 77 9.42 9.11 -8.77
N PHE A 78 9.44 9.93 -9.83
CA PHE A 78 8.82 9.58 -11.11
C PHE A 78 9.80 9.66 -12.30
N GLY A 79 10.92 10.35 -12.16
CA GLY A 79 11.89 10.53 -13.25
C GLY A 79 11.40 11.42 -14.40
N GLY A 80 10.33 12.21 -14.17
CA GLY A 80 9.76 13.16 -15.13
C GLY A 80 8.24 13.15 -15.18
N LYS A 81 7.66 14.17 -15.82
CA LYS A 81 6.21 14.40 -15.86
C LYS A 81 5.48 13.30 -16.64
N GLU A 82 6.01 12.86 -17.75
CA GLU A 82 5.42 11.81 -18.59
C GLU A 82 5.31 10.50 -17.81
N ASN A 83 6.36 10.12 -17.10
CA ASN A 83 6.37 8.92 -16.25
C ASN A 83 5.43 9.06 -15.06
N MET A 84 5.28 10.25 -14.51
CA MET A 84 4.30 10.51 -13.44
C MET A 84 2.86 10.25 -13.91
N GLU A 85 2.52 10.66 -15.12
CA GLU A 85 1.17 10.40 -15.67
C GLU A 85 0.98 8.93 -16.03
N LEU A 86 1.98 8.25 -16.60
CA LEU A 86 1.94 6.81 -16.83
C LEU A 86 1.79 6.03 -15.51
N THR A 87 2.54 6.40 -14.48
CA THR A 87 2.41 5.81 -13.15
C THR A 87 1.03 6.03 -12.55
N SER A 88 0.40 7.18 -12.83
CA SER A 88 -0.98 7.45 -12.39
C SER A 88 -1.98 6.48 -13.04
N ILE A 89 -1.81 6.19 -14.33
CA ILE A 89 -2.64 5.20 -15.05
C ILE A 89 -2.44 3.82 -14.44
N ILE A 90 -1.18 3.40 -14.25
CA ILE A 90 -0.84 2.10 -13.64
C ILE A 90 -1.48 1.98 -12.25
N ASN A 91 -1.39 3.02 -11.41
CA ASN A 91 -2.00 3.03 -10.09
C ASN A 91 -3.51 2.76 -10.14
N HIS A 92 -4.23 3.44 -11.05
CA HIS A 92 -5.68 3.28 -11.16
C HIS A 92 -6.10 1.91 -11.69
N ILE A 93 -5.27 1.24 -12.48
CA ILE A 93 -5.53 -0.13 -12.97
C ILE A 93 -5.18 -1.16 -11.89
N LEU A 94 -4.04 -0.98 -11.22
CA LEU A 94 -3.46 -1.95 -10.30
C LEU A 94 -4.24 -2.01 -8.98
N ASP A 95 -4.59 -0.84 -8.43
CA ASP A 95 -5.20 -0.76 -7.11
C ASP A 95 -6.50 -1.57 -6.98
N PRO A 96 -7.54 -1.39 -7.80
CA PRO A 96 -8.78 -2.14 -7.64
C PRO A 96 -8.57 -3.65 -7.86
N LYS A 97 -7.66 -4.02 -8.74
CA LYS A 97 -7.40 -5.40 -9.13
C LYS A 97 -6.65 -6.16 -8.04
N ILE A 98 -5.48 -5.70 -7.66
CA ILE A 98 -4.62 -6.38 -6.69
C ILE A 98 -5.17 -6.26 -5.27
N LEU A 99 -5.64 -5.07 -4.86
CA LEU A 99 -6.22 -4.88 -3.54
C LEU A 99 -7.42 -5.80 -3.30
N GLY A 100 -8.32 -5.92 -4.29
CA GLY A 100 -9.50 -6.75 -4.17
C GLY A 100 -9.19 -8.24 -3.99
N ILE A 101 -8.16 -8.75 -4.67
CA ILE A 101 -7.69 -10.14 -4.53
C ILE A 101 -6.99 -10.29 -3.18
N LEU A 102 -6.05 -9.43 -2.87
CA LEU A 102 -5.24 -9.50 -1.67
C LEU A 102 -6.08 -9.37 -0.40
N ALA A 103 -7.09 -8.49 -0.39
CA ALA A 103 -8.02 -8.37 0.73
C ALA A 103 -8.74 -9.70 1.02
N ARG A 104 -9.14 -10.45 -0.02
CA ARG A 104 -9.76 -11.78 0.16
C ARG A 104 -8.80 -12.84 0.71
N ILE A 105 -7.51 -12.65 0.51
CA ILE A 105 -6.49 -13.56 1.03
C ILE A 105 -6.20 -13.28 2.51
N ILE A 106 -6.06 -11.99 2.90
CA ILE A 106 -5.45 -11.65 4.19
C ILE A 106 -6.36 -10.92 5.18
N VAL A 107 -7.60 -10.54 4.82
CA VAL A 107 -8.45 -9.74 5.72
C VAL A 107 -8.74 -10.41 7.06
N SER A 108 -8.88 -11.74 7.08
CA SER A 108 -9.04 -12.52 8.32
C SER A 108 -7.78 -12.47 9.19
N ASP A 109 -6.60 -12.51 8.57
CA ASP A 109 -5.34 -12.42 9.29
C ASP A 109 -5.14 -11.00 9.86
N VAL A 110 -5.48 -9.96 9.07
CA VAL A 110 -5.50 -8.58 9.58
C VAL A 110 -6.39 -8.47 10.82
N TYR A 111 -7.62 -9.01 10.76
CA TYR A 111 -8.55 -9.00 11.89
C TYR A 111 -7.97 -9.66 13.16
N LYS A 112 -7.20 -10.74 13.01
CA LYS A 112 -6.60 -11.46 14.14
C LYS A 112 -5.55 -10.62 14.87
N VAL A 113 -4.78 -9.81 14.16
CA VAL A 113 -3.69 -9.01 14.72
C VAL A 113 -4.09 -7.59 15.13
N LEU A 114 -5.34 -7.18 14.88
CA LEU A 114 -5.87 -5.88 15.30
C LEU A 114 -6.01 -5.77 16.82
N GLN A 115 -5.84 -4.56 17.33
CA GLN A 115 -6.20 -4.23 18.71
C GLN A 115 -7.72 -4.40 18.94
N PRO A 116 -8.13 -4.80 20.15
CA PRO A 116 -9.55 -5.04 20.46
C PRO A 116 -10.48 -3.89 20.05
N ASP A 117 -10.09 -2.64 20.32
CA ASP A 117 -10.87 -1.44 20.04
C ASP A 117 -11.22 -1.26 18.55
N ASP A 118 -10.38 -1.79 17.64
CA ASP A 118 -10.56 -1.64 16.19
C ASP A 118 -11.33 -2.82 15.56
N LYS A 119 -11.51 -3.94 16.28
CA LYS A 119 -12.04 -5.19 15.72
C LYS A 119 -13.48 -5.06 15.21
N ASP A 120 -14.37 -4.48 15.99
CA ASP A 120 -15.78 -4.38 15.63
C ASP A 120 -15.97 -3.49 14.41
N PHE A 121 -15.34 -2.33 14.40
CA PHE A 121 -15.36 -1.43 13.25
C PHE A 121 -14.75 -2.06 11.99
N PHE A 122 -13.63 -2.77 12.14
CA PHE A 122 -12.99 -3.45 11.03
C PHE A 122 -13.88 -4.56 10.47
N ARG A 123 -14.44 -5.41 11.34
CA ARG A 123 -15.37 -6.48 10.95
C ARG A 123 -16.54 -5.91 10.15
N GLU A 124 -17.29 -4.99 10.72
CA GLU A 124 -18.46 -4.39 10.08
C GLU A 124 -18.13 -3.84 8.69
N THR A 125 -17.07 -3.04 8.61
CA THR A 125 -16.70 -2.38 7.34
C THR A 125 -16.18 -3.36 6.29
N ARG A 126 -15.45 -4.42 6.67
CA ARG A 126 -14.88 -5.39 5.73
C ARG A 126 -15.88 -6.45 5.30
N GLU A 127 -16.73 -6.91 6.20
CA GLU A 127 -17.84 -7.81 5.84
C GLU A 127 -18.81 -7.14 4.87
N LYS A 128 -19.14 -5.86 5.10
CA LYS A 128 -19.95 -5.07 4.16
C LYS A 128 -19.26 -4.90 2.81
N MET A 129 -17.97 -4.54 2.80
CA MET A 129 -17.19 -4.33 1.57
C MET A 129 -17.07 -5.60 0.72
N LEU A 130 -16.83 -6.75 1.37
CA LEU A 130 -16.61 -8.03 0.69
C LEU A 130 -17.89 -8.86 0.52
N ASN A 131 -19.00 -8.40 1.13
CA ASN A 131 -20.30 -9.08 1.16
C ASN A 131 -20.21 -10.53 1.66
N LYS A 132 -19.38 -10.75 2.69
CA LYS A 132 -19.12 -12.04 3.32
C LYS A 132 -18.65 -11.87 4.76
N LYS A 133 -18.92 -12.88 5.60
CA LYS A 133 -18.35 -12.96 6.94
C LYS A 133 -16.84 -13.22 6.91
N ILE A 134 -16.10 -12.68 7.89
CA ILE A 134 -14.64 -12.84 7.96
C ILE A 134 -14.24 -14.32 8.00
N GLU A 135 -15.02 -15.15 8.70
CA GLU A 135 -14.80 -16.59 8.81
C GLU A 135 -14.98 -17.31 7.46
N GLU A 136 -15.97 -16.91 6.67
CA GLU A 136 -16.19 -17.45 5.31
C GLU A 136 -15.05 -17.04 4.36
N ILE A 137 -14.57 -15.79 4.49
CA ILE A 137 -13.45 -15.31 3.71
C ILE A 137 -12.19 -16.10 4.05
N GLU A 138 -11.97 -16.41 5.33
CA GLU A 138 -10.84 -17.22 5.77
C GLU A 138 -10.83 -18.59 5.10
N LEU A 139 -11.95 -19.29 5.11
CA LEU A 139 -12.08 -20.63 4.50
C LEU A 139 -11.80 -20.64 2.99
N GLU A 140 -12.05 -19.52 2.32
CA GLU A 140 -11.86 -19.41 0.88
C GLU A 140 -10.54 -18.73 0.50
N SER A 141 -9.79 -18.22 1.45
CA SER A 141 -8.65 -17.32 1.20
C SER A 141 -7.60 -17.91 0.27
N GLU A 142 -7.28 -19.20 0.40
CA GLU A 142 -6.27 -19.86 -0.41
C GLU A 142 -6.64 -19.98 -1.89
N LYS A 143 -7.94 -19.99 -2.22
CA LYS A 143 -8.41 -20.03 -3.62
C LYS A 143 -7.98 -18.79 -4.41
N TYR A 144 -7.72 -17.68 -3.72
CA TYR A 144 -7.31 -16.42 -4.34
C TYR A 144 -5.80 -16.31 -4.58
N ILE A 145 -4.98 -17.16 -3.95
CA ILE A 145 -3.53 -17.16 -4.16
C ILE A 145 -3.16 -17.44 -5.62
N PRO A 146 -3.68 -18.51 -6.28
CA PRO A 146 -3.39 -18.73 -7.71
C PRO A 146 -3.88 -17.60 -8.61
N ILE A 147 -4.98 -16.92 -8.24
CA ILE A 147 -5.49 -15.76 -8.98
C ILE A 147 -4.51 -14.60 -8.86
N LEU A 148 -4.03 -14.31 -7.63
CA LEU A 148 -3.00 -13.30 -7.41
C LEU A 148 -1.74 -13.62 -8.23
N GLN A 149 -1.27 -14.88 -8.19
CA GLN A 149 -0.09 -15.31 -8.92
C GLN A 149 -0.20 -15.06 -10.43
N LYS A 150 -1.38 -15.31 -11.01
CA LYS A 150 -1.66 -15.03 -12.43
C LYS A 150 -1.59 -13.54 -12.74
N GLU A 151 -2.17 -12.70 -11.87
CA GLU A 151 -2.19 -11.26 -12.04
C GLU A 151 -0.81 -10.61 -11.87
N LEU A 152 0.12 -11.28 -11.20
CA LEU A 152 1.50 -10.83 -11.04
C LEU A 152 2.40 -11.14 -12.25
N ASN A 153 1.96 -11.97 -13.20
CA ASN A 153 2.79 -12.36 -14.34
C ASN A 153 3.28 -11.20 -15.23
N PRO A 154 2.49 -10.15 -15.51
CA PRO A 154 3.01 -9.00 -16.25
C PRO A 154 4.23 -8.35 -15.57
N PHE A 155 4.19 -8.23 -14.24
CA PHE A 155 5.28 -7.63 -13.45
C PHE A 155 6.55 -8.49 -13.48
N ARG A 156 6.40 -9.82 -13.36
CA ARG A 156 7.52 -10.77 -13.50
C ARG A 156 8.19 -10.68 -14.87
N LYS A 157 7.40 -10.44 -15.94
CA LYS A 157 7.97 -10.27 -17.29
C LYS A 157 8.87 -9.05 -17.39
N ILE A 158 8.48 -7.93 -16.75
CA ILE A 158 9.28 -6.71 -16.73
C ILE A 158 10.58 -6.93 -15.97
N LEU A 159 10.51 -7.56 -14.80
CA LEU A 159 11.67 -7.80 -13.93
C LEU A 159 12.63 -8.90 -14.41
N LYS A 160 12.33 -9.57 -15.52
CA LYS A 160 13.31 -10.48 -16.17
C LYS A 160 14.48 -9.72 -16.79
N ASP A 161 14.19 -8.53 -17.29
CA ASP A 161 15.15 -7.73 -18.07
C ASP A 161 15.54 -6.43 -17.37
N ASN A 162 14.95 -6.16 -16.18
CA ASN A 162 15.15 -4.92 -15.43
C ASN A 162 15.22 -5.22 -13.92
N ASP A 163 16.01 -4.47 -13.20
CA ASP A 163 16.07 -4.54 -11.73
C ASP A 163 14.80 -3.98 -11.07
N PHE A 164 14.15 -3.00 -11.71
CA PHE A 164 12.92 -2.34 -11.25
C PHE A 164 11.96 -2.13 -12.41
N PHE A 165 10.69 -1.83 -12.13
CA PHE A 165 9.69 -1.51 -13.18
C PHE A 165 10.07 -0.28 -14.00
N SER A 166 10.86 0.62 -13.44
CA SER A 166 11.41 1.81 -14.11
C SER A 166 12.79 1.60 -14.73
N GLY A 167 13.32 0.38 -14.76
CA GLY A 167 14.66 0.05 -15.27
C GLY A 167 15.68 -0.14 -14.14
N ASN A 168 16.66 0.78 -14.03
CA ASN A 168 17.83 0.58 -13.14
C ASN A 168 17.69 1.18 -11.73
N LYS A 169 16.59 1.88 -11.45
CA LYS A 169 16.37 2.54 -10.16
C LYS A 169 14.91 2.37 -9.72
N PRO A 170 14.67 2.18 -8.41
CA PRO A 170 13.31 2.14 -7.91
C PRO A 170 12.64 3.51 -8.07
N MET A 171 11.39 3.53 -8.50
CA MET A 171 10.54 4.70 -8.62
C MET A 171 9.20 4.45 -7.93
N TYR A 172 8.32 5.43 -7.91
CA TYR A 172 7.02 5.28 -7.25
C TYR A 172 6.16 4.14 -7.84
N CYS A 173 6.32 3.81 -9.12
CA CYS A 173 5.63 2.65 -9.72
C CYS A 173 6.01 1.31 -9.06
N ASP A 174 7.24 1.15 -8.59
CA ASP A 174 7.68 -0.02 -7.82
C ASP A 174 6.98 -0.07 -6.46
N TYR A 175 6.81 1.09 -5.82
CA TYR A 175 6.15 1.19 -4.51
C TYR A 175 4.65 0.87 -4.55
N LEU A 176 4.02 0.94 -5.73
CA LEU A 176 2.63 0.53 -5.90
C LEU A 176 2.42 -0.93 -5.53
N LEU A 177 3.25 -1.81 -6.06
CA LEU A 177 3.16 -3.25 -5.79
C LEU A 177 3.80 -3.61 -4.45
N PHE A 178 4.97 -3.04 -4.15
CA PHE A 178 5.66 -3.23 -2.87
C PHE A 178 4.78 -2.95 -1.67
N GLY A 179 3.99 -1.86 -1.70
CA GLY A 179 3.08 -1.52 -0.61
C GLY A 179 2.05 -2.62 -0.32
N PHE A 180 1.55 -3.31 -1.32
CA PHE A 180 0.64 -4.44 -1.15
C PHE A 180 1.33 -5.64 -0.48
N PHE A 181 2.55 -5.98 -0.89
CA PHE A 181 3.30 -7.08 -0.28
C PHE A 181 3.73 -6.75 1.15
N MET A 182 4.11 -5.51 1.43
CA MET A 182 4.42 -5.08 2.80
C MET A 182 3.22 -5.11 3.72
N TRP A 183 2.03 -4.75 3.23
CA TRP A 183 0.79 -4.93 3.98
C TRP A 183 0.57 -6.41 4.33
N ALA A 184 0.63 -7.29 3.34
CA ALA A 184 0.46 -8.73 3.57
C ALA A 184 1.51 -9.30 4.52
N ARG A 185 2.78 -9.00 4.31
CA ARG A 185 3.90 -9.48 5.14
C ARG A 185 3.81 -9.06 6.60
N ASN A 186 3.26 -7.86 6.86
CA ASN A 186 3.08 -7.37 8.23
C ASN A 186 1.88 -7.97 8.97
N THR A 187 0.91 -8.50 8.25
CA THR A 187 -0.40 -8.82 8.83
C THR A 187 -0.79 -10.28 8.65
N SER A 188 -0.13 -11.02 7.76
CA SER A 188 -0.51 -12.40 7.42
C SER A 188 0.70 -13.33 7.42
N PRO A 189 0.57 -14.55 7.95
CA PRO A 189 1.60 -15.58 7.85
C PRO A 189 1.63 -16.28 6.48
N LYS A 190 0.67 -15.98 5.60
CA LYS A 190 0.55 -16.65 4.30
C LYS A 190 1.70 -16.29 3.37
N GLN A 191 2.29 -17.30 2.77
CA GLN A 191 3.34 -17.13 1.76
C GLN A 191 2.68 -16.83 0.41
N LEU A 192 2.73 -15.57 -0.02
CA LEU A 192 2.14 -15.12 -1.28
C LEU A 192 3.07 -15.29 -2.49
N LEU A 193 4.38 -15.29 -2.27
CA LEU A 193 5.42 -15.45 -3.28
C LEU A 193 6.37 -16.57 -2.90
N ASP A 194 6.87 -17.30 -3.88
CA ASP A 194 8.02 -18.19 -3.67
C ASP A 194 9.29 -17.36 -3.39
N LYS A 195 10.21 -17.90 -2.59
CA LYS A 195 11.49 -17.23 -2.28
C LYS A 195 12.38 -17.02 -3.51
N ASN A 196 12.17 -17.82 -4.56
CA ASN A 196 12.88 -17.70 -5.83
C ASN A 196 12.11 -16.83 -6.85
N ASP A 197 10.96 -16.26 -6.47
CA ASP A 197 10.21 -15.36 -7.34
C ASP A 197 10.97 -14.04 -7.48
N VAL A 198 11.09 -13.54 -8.70
CA VAL A 198 11.74 -12.24 -8.98
C VAL A 198 11.06 -11.06 -8.26
N LEU A 199 9.81 -11.23 -7.80
CA LEU A 199 9.09 -10.23 -6.99
C LEU A 199 9.40 -10.35 -5.49
N TRP A 200 10.17 -11.34 -5.06
CA TRP A 200 10.52 -11.54 -3.65
C TRP A 200 11.68 -10.64 -3.20
N SER A 201 12.63 -10.35 -4.08
CA SER A 201 13.80 -9.46 -3.85
C SER A 201 13.43 -7.96 -3.79
#